data_dfb4adfd694115cda45d5cbf4de13b1d
#
_entry.id   dfb4adfd694115cda45d5cbf4de13b1d
#
_cell.length_a   1.000
_cell.length_b   1.000
_cell.length_c   1.000
_cell.angle_alpha   90.00
_cell.angle_beta   90.00
_cell.angle_gamma   90.00
#
_symmetry.space_group_name_H-M   'P 1'
#
loop_
_entity.id
_entity.type
_entity.pdbx_description
1 polymer ?
#
loop_
_entity_poly.entity_id
_entity_poly.type
_entity_poly.pdbx_seq_one_letter_code
_entity_poly.pdbx_strand_id
1 'polypeptide(L)'
;MECIVSLHKKFKTKIILSINTYTYINSYRDINIYSATVPDRMHHLDLGLFRWQIEFTLDLLRSQHDNKLVNELDYRLAAIPHYPELKVFPKGLQSIARLTANEYRSLMKVMIFVVDNLYGKNDKIIENFVSNKNLAKLYESWNEMYILSRSEEFSESDLVKFKVIKNY
;
A
#
# COMPACT_ATOMS: atom_id res chain seq x y z
N MET A 1 -4.95 14.51 -9.23
CA MET A 1 -6.25 13.78 -9.23
C MET A 1 -6.25 12.59 -10.17
N GLU A 2 -5.78 12.71 -11.40
CA GLU A 2 -5.73 11.61 -12.39
C GLU A 2 -4.84 10.43 -11.97
N CYS A 3 -3.76 10.66 -11.27
CA CYS A 3 -2.85 9.61 -10.81
C CYS A 3 -3.50 8.72 -9.73
N ILE A 4 -4.22 9.31 -8.78
CA ILE A 4 -4.99 8.57 -7.77
C ILE A 4 -6.16 7.85 -8.45
N VAL A 5 -6.79 8.47 -9.44
CA VAL A 5 -7.85 7.87 -10.25
C VAL A 5 -7.31 6.70 -11.11
N SER A 6 -6.08 6.82 -11.65
CA SER A 6 -5.42 5.74 -12.40
C SER A 6 -5.08 4.55 -11.51
N LEU A 7 -4.62 4.80 -10.29
CA LEU A 7 -4.42 3.77 -9.28
C LEU A 7 -5.73 3.08 -8.93
N HIS A 8 -6.75 3.87 -8.64
CA HIS A 8 -8.07 3.35 -8.33
C HIS A 8 -8.63 2.49 -9.47
N LYS A 9 -8.42 2.90 -10.74
CA LYS A 9 -8.77 2.09 -11.92
C LYS A 9 -7.98 0.78 -11.98
N LYS A 10 -6.67 0.81 -11.80
CA LYS A 10 -5.83 -0.40 -11.78
C LYS A 10 -6.21 -1.34 -10.65
N PHE A 11 -6.52 -0.81 -9.47
CA PHE A 11 -7.04 -1.56 -8.33
C PHE A 11 -8.39 -2.21 -8.64
N LYS A 12 -9.34 -1.41 -9.12
CA LYS A 12 -10.67 -1.91 -9.49
C LYS A 12 -10.60 -3.03 -10.52
N THR A 13 -9.78 -2.88 -11.54
CA THR A 13 -9.60 -3.88 -12.61
C THR A 13 -9.02 -5.19 -12.07
N LYS A 14 -8.04 -5.15 -11.16
CA LYS A 14 -7.48 -6.36 -10.57
C LYS A 14 -8.42 -7.06 -9.60
N ILE A 15 -9.16 -6.32 -8.79
CA ILE A 15 -10.20 -6.89 -7.93
C ILE A 15 -11.31 -7.52 -8.78
N ILE A 16 -11.76 -6.86 -9.84
CA ILE A 16 -12.78 -7.39 -10.76
C ILE A 16 -12.28 -8.63 -11.49
N LEU A 17 -11.03 -8.67 -11.95
CA LEU A 17 -10.45 -9.86 -12.57
C LEU A 17 -10.36 -11.03 -11.58
N SER A 18 -9.99 -10.76 -10.33
CA SER A 18 -9.99 -11.77 -9.27
C SER A 18 -11.42 -12.32 -9.01
N ILE A 19 -12.41 -11.41 -8.91
CA ILE A 19 -13.82 -11.78 -8.72
C ILE A 19 -14.35 -12.57 -9.93
N ASN A 20 -14.02 -12.18 -11.16
CA ASN A 20 -14.47 -12.89 -12.37
C ASN A 20 -13.89 -14.29 -12.49
N THR A 21 -12.66 -14.52 -12.03
CA THR A 21 -12.07 -15.87 -11.97
C THR A 21 -12.83 -16.75 -10.99
N TYR A 22 -13.30 -16.20 -9.86
CA TYR A 22 -14.13 -16.92 -8.88
C TYR A 22 -15.55 -17.20 -9.38
N THR A 23 -16.15 -16.31 -10.18
CA THR A 23 -17.49 -16.54 -10.77
C THR A 23 -17.50 -17.70 -11.77
N TYR A 24 -16.39 -17.95 -12.47
CA TYR A 24 -16.30 -19.09 -13.39
C TYR A 24 -16.27 -20.44 -12.68
N ILE A 25 -15.79 -20.50 -11.45
CA ILE A 25 -15.72 -21.72 -10.63
C ILE A 25 -17.07 -22.04 -9.98
N ASN A 26 -17.93 -21.05 -9.78
CA ASN A 26 -19.29 -21.23 -9.21
C ASN A 26 -20.26 -22.04 -10.09
N SER A 27 -19.91 -22.30 -11.36
CA SER A 27 -20.74 -23.14 -12.23
C SER A 27 -20.60 -24.66 -11.98
N TYR A 28 -19.70 -25.04 -11.08
CA TYR A 28 -19.50 -26.44 -10.70
C TYR A 28 -20.07 -26.74 -9.31
N ARG A 29 -21.26 -27.37 -9.30
CA ARG A 29 -21.87 -28.07 -8.16
C ARG A 29 -22.22 -27.26 -6.92
N ASP A 30 -23.31 -26.51 -6.88
CA ASP A 30 -23.99 -26.00 -5.66
C ASP A 30 -23.12 -25.58 -4.46
N ILE A 31 -21.83 -25.37 -4.69
CA ILE A 31 -20.88 -24.87 -3.68
C ILE A 31 -20.87 -23.34 -3.76
N ASN A 32 -21.38 -22.69 -2.74
CA ASN A 32 -21.17 -21.24 -2.59
C ASN A 32 -19.69 -20.96 -2.27
N ILE A 33 -18.90 -20.77 -3.31
CA ILE A 33 -17.45 -20.54 -3.17
C ILE A 33 -17.16 -19.27 -2.37
N TYR A 34 -18.06 -18.28 -2.38
CA TYR A 34 -17.90 -17.06 -1.58
C TYR A 34 -17.99 -17.34 -0.08
N SER A 35 -18.84 -18.30 0.33
CA SER A 35 -18.92 -18.77 1.72
C SER A 35 -17.76 -19.68 2.11
N ALA A 36 -17.16 -20.36 1.13
CA ALA A 36 -16.04 -21.27 1.35
C ALA A 36 -14.67 -20.58 1.25
N THR A 37 -14.61 -19.40 0.63
CA THR A 37 -13.33 -18.70 0.40
C THR A 37 -13.04 -17.75 1.53
N VAL A 38 -12.00 -18.06 2.30
CA VAL A 38 -11.43 -17.12 3.27
C VAL A 38 -10.49 -16.17 2.51
N PRO A 39 -10.67 -14.83 2.60
CA PRO A 39 -9.74 -13.89 1.99
C PRO A 39 -8.33 -14.11 2.51
N ASP A 40 -7.41 -14.44 1.61
CA ASP A 40 -5.98 -14.54 1.96
C ASP A 40 -5.40 -13.14 2.08
N ARG A 41 -5.34 -12.66 3.32
CA ARG A 41 -4.82 -11.33 3.64
C ARG A 41 -3.37 -11.14 3.18
N MET A 42 -2.53 -12.16 3.30
CA MET A 42 -1.13 -12.07 2.92
C MET A 42 -0.98 -11.79 1.42
N HIS A 43 -1.67 -12.55 0.57
CA HIS A 43 -1.57 -12.35 -0.87
C HIS A 43 -2.33 -11.09 -1.34
N HIS A 44 -3.45 -10.75 -0.72
CA HIS A 44 -4.23 -9.57 -1.13
C HIS A 44 -3.65 -8.27 -0.60
N LEU A 45 -3.30 -8.20 0.69
CA LEU A 45 -2.82 -6.96 1.31
C LEU A 45 -1.31 -6.83 1.23
N ASP A 46 -0.54 -7.76 1.81
CA ASP A 46 0.92 -7.63 1.93
C ASP A 46 1.61 -7.69 0.56
N LEU A 47 1.43 -8.78 -0.17
CA LEU A 47 2.06 -9.03 -1.47
C LEU A 47 1.30 -8.40 -2.65
N GLY A 48 0.04 -8.03 -2.43
CA GLY A 48 -0.83 -7.41 -3.42
C GLY A 48 -0.85 -5.89 -3.29
N LEU A 49 -1.81 -5.37 -2.52
CA LEU A 49 -2.13 -3.95 -2.49
C LEU A 49 -0.99 -3.08 -1.97
N PHE A 50 -0.32 -3.48 -0.87
CA PHE A 50 0.76 -2.68 -0.31
C PHE A 50 1.99 -2.67 -1.21
N ARG A 51 2.32 -3.78 -1.84
CA ARG A 51 3.35 -3.81 -2.87
C ARG A 51 3.09 -2.77 -3.95
N TRP A 52 1.86 -2.72 -4.47
CA TRP A 52 1.47 -1.72 -5.48
C TRP A 52 1.57 -0.29 -4.96
N GLN A 53 1.23 -0.06 -3.69
CA GLN A 53 1.39 1.26 -3.07
C GLN A 53 2.86 1.69 -3.03
N ILE A 54 3.78 0.78 -2.70
CA ILE A 54 5.22 1.06 -2.73
C ILE A 54 5.70 1.36 -4.16
N GLU A 55 5.37 0.49 -5.12
CA GLU A 55 5.75 0.68 -6.53
C GLU A 55 5.23 2.03 -7.06
N PHE A 56 3.96 2.35 -6.77
CA PHE A 56 3.39 3.65 -7.12
C PHE A 56 4.12 4.82 -6.47
N THR A 57 4.45 4.71 -5.18
CA THR A 57 5.18 5.78 -4.47
C THR A 57 6.53 6.02 -5.14
N LEU A 58 7.27 4.99 -5.49
CA LEU A 58 8.55 5.13 -6.18
C LEU A 58 8.39 5.79 -7.56
N ASP A 59 7.38 5.39 -8.33
CA ASP A 59 7.10 5.98 -9.64
C ASP A 59 6.65 7.44 -9.53
N LEU A 60 5.84 7.76 -8.52
CA LEU A 60 5.43 9.13 -8.21
C LEU A 60 6.64 10.02 -7.88
N LEU A 61 7.53 9.55 -7.00
CA LEU A 61 8.73 10.29 -6.61
C LEU A 61 9.65 10.53 -7.81
N ARG A 62 9.84 9.53 -8.67
CA ARG A 62 10.62 9.68 -9.90
C ARG A 62 10.01 10.70 -10.86
N SER A 63 8.70 10.67 -11.02
CA SER A 63 8.00 11.59 -11.93
C SER A 63 8.01 13.05 -11.45
N GLN A 64 8.05 13.27 -10.13
CA GLN A 64 8.02 14.61 -9.56
C GLN A 64 9.39 15.24 -9.40
N HIS A 65 10.41 14.49 -9.02
CA HIS A 65 11.73 15.02 -8.66
C HIS A 65 12.90 14.13 -9.11
N ASP A 66 12.73 13.35 -10.16
CA ASP A 66 13.73 12.37 -10.60
C ASP A 66 14.11 11.36 -9.50
N ASN A 67 15.33 10.83 -9.58
CA ASN A 67 15.81 9.86 -8.59
C ASN A 67 16.22 10.48 -7.24
N LYS A 68 16.23 11.80 -7.12
CA LYS A 68 16.70 12.48 -5.89
C LYS A 68 15.85 12.13 -4.67
N LEU A 69 14.52 12.19 -4.82
CA LEU A 69 13.61 11.82 -3.71
C LEU A 69 13.59 10.32 -3.44
N VAL A 70 13.79 9.51 -4.46
CA VAL A 70 13.91 8.06 -4.27
C VAL A 70 15.18 7.72 -3.49
N ASN A 71 16.28 8.39 -3.78
CA ASN A 71 17.53 8.21 -3.03
C ASN A 71 17.38 8.70 -1.57
N GLU A 72 16.67 9.82 -1.36
CA GLU A 72 16.38 10.32 -0.01
C GLU A 72 15.48 9.34 0.76
N LEU A 73 14.47 8.77 0.11
CA LEU A 73 13.63 7.72 0.69
C LEU A 73 14.46 6.50 1.11
N ASP A 74 15.34 6.02 0.23
CA ASP A 74 16.23 4.90 0.51
C ASP A 74 17.19 5.21 1.66
N TYR A 75 17.74 6.43 1.70
CA TYR A 75 18.62 6.88 2.79
C TYR A 75 17.88 6.90 4.14
N ARG A 76 16.67 7.46 4.19
CA ARG A 76 15.85 7.48 5.42
C ARG A 76 15.46 6.08 5.87
N LEU A 77 15.11 5.21 4.93
CA LEU A 77 14.78 3.83 5.23
C LEU A 77 15.97 3.05 5.79
N ALA A 78 17.17 3.28 5.23
CA ALA A 78 18.42 2.69 5.73
C ALA A 78 18.82 3.22 7.11
N ALA A 79 18.41 4.45 7.45
CA ALA A 79 18.68 5.08 8.75
C ALA A 79 17.76 4.61 9.88
N ILE A 80 16.69 3.83 9.57
CA ILE A 80 15.81 3.27 10.60
C ILE A 80 16.64 2.33 11.51
N PRO A 81 16.65 2.57 12.82
CA PRO A 81 17.42 1.74 13.76
C PRO A 81 16.92 0.29 13.78
N HIS A 82 17.83 -0.62 14.03
CA HIS A 82 17.47 -2.02 14.25
C HIS A 82 16.59 -2.15 15.49
N TYR A 83 15.47 -2.84 15.32
CA TYR A 83 14.55 -3.17 16.40
C TYR A 83 14.17 -4.66 16.29
N PRO A 84 13.98 -5.39 17.41
CA PRO A 84 13.54 -6.77 17.37
C PRO A 84 12.27 -6.93 16.49
N GLU A 85 12.25 -7.96 15.69
CA GLU A 85 11.16 -8.28 14.74
C GLU A 85 10.92 -7.25 13.60
N LEU A 86 11.73 -6.21 13.50
CA LEU A 86 11.70 -5.27 12.39
C LEU A 86 12.81 -5.58 11.40
N LYS A 87 12.43 -5.92 10.17
CA LYS A 87 13.40 -6.06 9.10
C LYS A 87 13.94 -4.69 8.72
N VAL A 88 15.27 -4.57 8.64
CA VAL A 88 15.94 -3.34 8.19
C VAL A 88 16.31 -3.43 6.72
N PHE A 89 16.39 -2.28 6.05
CA PHE A 89 16.67 -2.15 4.62
C PHE A 89 17.93 -1.29 4.39
N PRO A 90 19.12 -1.79 4.72
CA PRO A 90 20.36 -0.98 4.73
C PRO A 90 20.76 -0.49 3.35
N LYS A 91 20.22 -1.06 2.29
CA LYS A 91 20.47 -0.65 0.88
C LYS A 91 19.24 0.00 0.24
N GLY A 92 18.24 0.37 1.03
CA GLY A 92 16.97 0.92 0.53
C GLY A 92 16.14 -0.09 -0.26
N LEU A 93 15.13 0.40 -0.97
CA LEU A 93 14.19 -0.42 -1.75
C LEU A 93 14.67 -0.70 -3.18
N GLN A 94 15.43 0.20 -3.78
CA GLN A 94 15.88 0.06 -5.17
C GLN A 94 16.78 -1.14 -5.40
N SER A 95 17.49 -1.58 -4.36
CA SER A 95 18.39 -2.75 -4.42
C SER A 95 17.67 -4.10 -4.26
N ILE A 96 16.36 -4.09 -3.99
CA ILE A 96 15.61 -5.30 -3.65
C ILE A 96 14.75 -5.71 -4.84
N ALA A 97 15.09 -6.84 -5.46
CA ALA A 97 14.35 -7.39 -6.60
C ALA A 97 12.97 -7.95 -6.19
N ARG A 98 12.87 -8.54 -4.99
CA ARG A 98 11.62 -9.13 -4.46
C ARG A 98 11.61 -9.05 -2.95
N LEU A 99 10.49 -8.60 -2.40
CA LEU A 99 10.22 -8.58 -0.98
C LEU A 99 9.29 -9.73 -0.59
N THR A 100 9.55 -10.30 0.58
CA THR A 100 8.65 -11.26 1.23
C THR A 100 7.51 -10.53 1.93
N ALA A 101 6.45 -11.23 2.31
CA ALA A 101 5.35 -10.67 3.09
C ALA A 101 5.82 -10.04 4.41
N ASN A 102 6.79 -10.66 5.09
CA ASN A 102 7.35 -10.10 6.34
C ASN A 102 8.12 -8.80 6.11
N GLU A 103 8.82 -8.68 4.99
CA GLU A 103 9.49 -7.43 4.62
C GLU A 103 8.48 -6.34 4.29
N TYR A 104 7.40 -6.64 3.57
CA TYR A 104 6.30 -5.69 3.37
C TYR A 104 5.64 -5.26 4.69
N ARG A 105 5.42 -6.18 5.64
CA ARG A 105 4.90 -5.84 6.98
C ARG A 105 5.84 -4.93 7.76
N SER A 106 7.15 -5.13 7.62
CA SER A 106 8.13 -4.22 8.22
C SER A 106 8.09 -2.85 7.57
N LEU A 107 7.97 -2.76 6.24
CA LEU A 107 7.78 -1.49 5.54
C LEU A 107 6.50 -0.79 5.96
N MET A 108 5.37 -1.49 6.12
CA MET A 108 4.12 -0.89 6.60
C MET A 108 4.31 -0.13 7.92
N LYS A 109 5.14 -0.65 8.82
CA LYS A 109 5.39 -0.04 10.13
C LYS A 109 6.22 1.25 10.04
N VAL A 110 7.09 1.37 9.05
CA VAL A 110 8.10 2.45 9.00
C VAL A 110 7.87 3.48 7.91
N MET A 111 7.15 3.13 6.84
CA MET A 111 6.99 4.01 5.68
C MET A 111 6.37 5.36 6.01
N ILE A 112 5.48 5.44 6.99
CA ILE A 112 4.90 6.72 7.43
C ILE A 112 5.97 7.71 7.89
N PHE A 113 7.00 7.25 8.59
CA PHE A 113 8.12 8.08 9.05
C PHE A 113 9.08 8.42 7.91
N VAL A 114 9.24 7.50 6.97
CA VAL A 114 10.15 7.67 5.83
C VAL A 114 9.61 8.71 4.85
N VAL A 115 8.30 8.74 4.61
CA VAL A 115 7.66 9.68 3.69
C VAL A 115 7.32 11.02 4.32
N ASP A 116 7.36 11.13 5.66
CA ASP A 116 7.04 12.39 6.33
C ASP A 116 8.06 13.47 5.97
N ASN A 117 7.56 14.65 5.57
CA ASN A 117 8.39 15.75 5.11
C ASN A 117 9.51 15.34 4.12
N LEU A 118 9.22 14.39 3.23
CA LEU A 118 10.17 13.91 2.23
C LEU A 118 10.50 14.99 1.20
N TYR A 119 9.50 15.80 0.83
CA TYR A 119 9.67 16.96 -0.04
C TYR A 119 10.24 18.13 0.76
N GLY A 120 11.20 18.84 0.19
CA GLY A 120 11.74 20.07 0.78
C GLY A 120 10.74 21.23 0.70
N LYS A 121 11.08 22.36 1.37
CA LYS A 121 10.24 23.56 1.37
C LYS A 121 10.09 24.26 0.00
N ASN A 122 10.85 23.87 -1.01
CA ASN A 122 10.87 24.48 -2.34
C ASN A 122 10.18 23.57 -3.38
N ASP A 123 9.01 23.07 -3.08
CA ASP A 123 8.25 22.29 -4.03
C ASP A 123 7.81 23.17 -5.21
N LYS A 124 8.38 22.89 -6.38
CA LYS A 124 7.90 23.49 -7.63
C LYS A 124 6.47 23.01 -7.87
N ILE A 125 5.61 23.95 -8.26
CA ILE A 125 4.24 23.61 -8.66
C ILE A 125 4.35 22.85 -9.99
N ILE A 126 4.27 21.53 -9.89
CA ILE A 126 4.17 20.62 -11.03
C ILE A 126 2.69 20.26 -11.20
N GLU A 127 2.22 20.22 -12.42
CA GLU A 127 0.87 19.79 -12.73
C GLU A 127 0.64 18.37 -12.19
N ASN A 128 -0.46 18.14 -11.47
CA ASN A 128 -0.76 16.89 -10.76
C ASN A 128 0.19 16.54 -9.57
N PHE A 129 0.78 17.55 -8.96
CA PHE A 129 1.65 17.35 -7.80
C PHE A 129 0.89 16.74 -6.62
N VAL A 130 1.39 15.60 -6.12
CA VAL A 130 0.92 14.99 -4.88
C VAL A 130 1.73 15.57 -3.73
N SER A 131 1.07 16.36 -2.87
CA SER A 131 1.73 16.96 -1.73
C SER A 131 2.25 15.91 -0.73
N ASN A 132 3.31 16.26 0.01
CA ASN A 132 3.84 15.41 1.07
C ASN A 132 2.78 15.00 2.08
N LYS A 133 1.88 15.94 2.43
CA LYS A 133 0.74 15.69 3.33
C LYS A 133 -0.19 14.59 2.80
N ASN A 134 -0.48 14.61 1.49
CA ASN A 134 -1.33 13.59 0.89
C ASN A 134 -0.65 12.23 0.82
N LEU A 135 0.67 12.21 0.55
CA LEU A 135 1.45 10.98 0.58
C LEU A 135 1.52 10.39 1.99
N ALA A 136 1.80 11.20 3.00
CA ALA A 136 1.80 10.76 4.40
C ALA A 136 0.41 10.22 4.81
N LYS A 137 -0.67 10.95 4.45
CA LYS A 137 -2.05 10.51 4.74
C LYS A 137 -2.40 9.17 4.10
N LEU A 138 -1.88 8.89 2.90
CA LEU A 138 -2.06 7.58 2.25
C LEU A 138 -1.50 6.45 3.11
N TYR A 139 -0.28 6.60 3.65
CA TYR A 139 0.33 5.58 4.51
C TYR A 139 -0.34 5.48 5.88
N GLU A 140 -0.80 6.58 6.43
CA GLU A 140 -1.58 6.63 7.66
C GLU A 140 -2.89 5.85 7.50
N SER A 141 -3.67 6.16 6.48
CA SER A 141 -4.93 5.47 6.16
C SER A 141 -4.70 3.98 5.86
N TRP A 142 -3.58 3.64 5.20
CA TRP A 142 -3.20 2.24 4.99
C TRP A 142 -3.01 1.51 6.32
N ASN A 143 -2.25 2.11 7.25
CA ASN A 143 -1.98 1.49 8.54
C ASN A 143 -3.26 1.31 9.36
N GLU A 144 -4.15 2.30 9.37
CA GLU A 144 -5.46 2.20 10.02
C GLU A 144 -6.28 1.03 9.44
N MET A 145 -6.39 0.96 8.10
CA MET A 145 -7.09 -0.12 7.41
C MET A 145 -6.46 -1.47 7.71
N TYR A 146 -5.12 -1.57 7.67
CA TYR A 146 -4.42 -2.82 7.88
C TYR A 146 -4.58 -3.33 9.31
N ILE A 147 -4.51 -2.45 10.32
CA ILE A 147 -4.75 -2.79 11.73
C ILE A 147 -6.20 -3.30 11.88
N LEU A 148 -7.16 -2.57 11.34
CA LEU A 148 -8.57 -2.96 11.40
C LEU A 148 -8.81 -4.33 10.72
N SER A 149 -8.15 -4.60 9.58
CA SER A 149 -8.25 -5.87 8.87
C SER A 149 -7.75 -7.09 9.65
N ARG A 150 -7.05 -6.86 10.77
CA ARG A 150 -6.51 -7.91 11.66
C ARG A 150 -7.43 -8.24 12.83
N SER A 151 -8.51 -7.52 13.00
CA SER A 151 -9.50 -7.80 14.04
C SER A 151 -10.10 -9.18 13.83
N GLU A 152 -10.27 -9.95 14.88
CA GLU A 152 -10.91 -11.26 14.84
C GLU A 152 -12.43 -11.12 14.66
N GLU A 153 -12.99 -10.05 15.22
CA GLU A 153 -14.41 -9.72 15.12
C GLU A 153 -14.58 -8.29 14.58
N PHE A 154 -15.64 -8.07 13.82
CA PHE A 154 -16.02 -6.77 13.27
C PHE A 154 -17.38 -6.35 13.81
N SER A 155 -17.43 -5.17 14.43
CA SER A 155 -18.68 -4.50 14.74
C SER A 155 -19.22 -3.75 13.51
N GLU A 156 -20.49 -3.38 13.51
CA GLU A 156 -21.06 -2.51 12.46
C GLU A 156 -20.31 -1.17 12.36
N SER A 157 -19.83 -0.63 13.49
CA SER A 157 -19.03 0.60 13.50
C SER A 157 -17.68 0.41 12.79
N ASP A 158 -17.06 -0.76 12.86
CA ASP A 158 -15.81 -1.06 12.16
C ASP A 158 -16.01 -1.20 10.66
N LEU A 159 -17.14 -1.77 10.23
CA LEU A 159 -17.52 -1.81 8.82
C LEU A 159 -17.75 -0.40 8.25
N VAL A 160 -18.33 0.52 9.03
CA VAL A 160 -18.46 1.92 8.63
C VAL A 160 -17.09 2.58 8.49
N LYS A 161 -16.17 2.38 9.44
CA LYS A 161 -14.78 2.88 9.35
C LYS A 161 -14.08 2.35 8.09
N PHE A 162 -14.20 1.05 7.80
CA PHE A 162 -13.65 0.47 6.58
C PHE A 162 -14.17 1.14 5.31
N LYS A 163 -15.46 1.45 5.25
CA LYS A 163 -16.06 2.16 4.09
C LYS A 163 -15.51 3.57 3.94
N VAL A 164 -15.27 4.27 5.05
CA VAL A 164 -14.71 5.63 5.04
C VAL A 164 -13.26 5.61 4.55
N ILE A 165 -12.43 4.74 5.11
CA ILE A 165 -11.01 4.62 4.72
C ILE A 165 -10.87 4.29 3.22
N LYS A 166 -11.77 3.50 2.66
CA LYS A 166 -11.77 3.13 1.23
C LYS A 166 -11.96 4.32 0.28
N ASN A 167 -12.50 5.44 0.75
CA ASN A 167 -12.82 6.60 -0.08
C ASN A 167 -11.70 7.65 -0.12
N TYR A 168 -10.60 7.41 0.55
CA TYR A 168 -9.36 8.20 0.47
C TYR A 168 -8.33 7.51 -0.44
#